data_9d8ca82f6967d18a3eb91adcd09f348f
#
_entry.id   9d8ca82f6967d18a3eb91adcd09f348f
#
_cell.length_a   1.000
_cell.length_b   1.000
_cell.length_c   1.000
_cell.angle_alpha   90.00
_cell.angle_beta   90.00
_cell.angle_gamma   90.00
#
_symmetry.space_group_name_H-M   'P 1'
#
loop_
_entity.id
_entity.type
_entity.pdbx_description
1 polymer ?
#
loop_
_entity_poly.entity_id
_entity_poly.type
_entity_poly.pdbx_seq_one_letter_code
_entity_poly.pdbx_strand_id
1 'polypeptide(L)'
;MAAIRAVLQVQGLCLERDHRPVVNGVTFQAGRGERVALMGPSGAGKTTVLRAIAGLESQVAGAVSICRPDTDARGAEDDPGVSRPTPPIGMVFQFHHLFEHLTALQNVCLAPVHVANVARQKAEAHAKALLEQLGVGHRMHARPHELSGGEAQRVAIARAIAMKPVLLLMDEPTASLDPARRDDLAATVRNLSADGTTIVISTHDVPFANACIDRVLLLHDGRIIREGPPADVLS
;
A
#
# COMPACT_ATOMS: atom_id res chain seq x y z
N MET A 1 15.33 24.22 -2.42
CA MET A 1 14.46 23.09 -2.01
C MET A 1 15.02 21.84 -2.70
N ALA A 2 15.52 20.87 -1.96
CA ALA A 2 15.97 19.60 -2.55
C ALA A 2 14.76 18.91 -3.19
N ALA A 3 14.87 18.50 -4.45
CA ALA A 3 13.82 17.76 -5.13
C ALA A 3 13.59 16.45 -4.34
N ILE A 4 12.41 16.31 -3.75
CA ILE A 4 12.00 15.06 -3.09
C ILE A 4 11.97 14.02 -4.20
N ARG A 5 12.92 13.07 -4.17
CA ARG A 5 12.93 11.97 -5.16
C ARG A 5 11.67 11.15 -4.97
N ALA A 6 10.86 11.07 -6.02
CA ALA A 6 9.63 10.28 -6.01
C ALA A 6 9.96 8.80 -5.86
N VAL A 7 9.27 8.12 -4.94
CA VAL A 7 9.28 6.65 -4.78
C VAL A 7 8.35 6.00 -5.80
N LEU A 8 7.20 6.63 -6.05
CA LEU A 8 6.23 6.21 -7.04
C LEU A 8 6.03 7.31 -8.08
N GLN A 9 6.04 6.94 -9.35
CA GLN A 9 5.62 7.79 -10.46
C GLN A 9 4.60 7.03 -11.31
N VAL A 10 3.46 7.63 -11.54
CA VAL A 10 2.40 7.16 -12.43
C VAL A 10 2.22 8.22 -13.52
N GLN A 11 2.34 7.82 -14.79
CA GLN A 11 2.29 8.74 -15.93
C GLN A 11 1.30 8.26 -16.96
N GLY A 12 0.24 9.03 -17.21
CA GLY A 12 -0.73 8.78 -18.26
C GLY A 12 -1.41 7.41 -18.18
N LEU A 13 -1.60 6.88 -16.97
CA LEU A 13 -2.12 5.53 -16.75
C LEU A 13 -3.54 5.40 -17.32
N CYS A 14 -3.73 4.46 -18.25
CA CYS A 14 -5.02 4.11 -18.83
C CYS A 14 -5.28 2.61 -18.68
N LEU A 15 -6.48 2.27 -18.22
CA LEU A 15 -6.96 0.89 -18.12
C LEU A 15 -8.38 0.77 -18.65
N GLU A 16 -8.65 -0.37 -19.28
CA GLU A 16 -9.97 -0.73 -19.81
C GLU A 16 -10.44 -2.03 -19.17
N ARG A 17 -11.74 -2.17 -19.01
CA ARG A 17 -12.40 -3.42 -18.64
C ARG A 17 -13.59 -3.61 -19.58
N ASP A 18 -13.68 -4.75 -20.24
CA ASP A 18 -14.72 -5.05 -21.24
C ASP A 18 -14.84 -3.93 -22.31
N HIS A 19 -13.69 -3.47 -22.82
CA HIS A 19 -13.57 -2.37 -23.80
C HIS A 19 -14.15 -1.02 -23.33
N ARG A 20 -14.31 -0.83 -22.01
CA ARG A 20 -14.72 0.46 -21.42
C ARG A 20 -13.57 1.06 -20.63
N PRO A 21 -13.25 2.34 -20.81
CA PRO A 21 -12.20 3.00 -20.04
C PRO A 21 -12.64 3.08 -18.57
N VAL A 22 -11.83 2.53 -17.67
CA VAL A 22 -12.01 2.59 -16.21
C VAL A 22 -11.06 3.61 -15.59
N VAL A 23 -9.85 3.74 -16.17
CA VAL A 23 -8.85 4.73 -15.78
C VAL A 23 -8.38 5.43 -17.05
N ASN A 24 -8.31 6.77 -17.02
CA ASN A 24 -8.10 7.55 -18.21
C ASN A 24 -7.09 8.69 -17.95
N GLY A 25 -5.81 8.42 -18.23
CA GLY A 25 -4.73 9.41 -18.17
C GLY A 25 -4.33 9.81 -16.76
N VAL A 26 -4.46 8.92 -15.76
CA VAL A 26 -4.08 9.23 -14.38
C VAL A 26 -2.58 9.45 -14.29
N THR A 27 -2.18 10.60 -13.75
CA THR A 27 -0.78 11.00 -13.57
C THR A 27 -0.60 11.60 -12.18
N PHE A 28 0.30 11.03 -11.39
CA PHE A 28 0.73 11.56 -10.09
C PHE A 28 2.06 10.94 -9.68
N GLN A 29 2.64 11.48 -8.62
CA GLN A 29 3.85 10.92 -8.00
C GLN A 29 3.67 10.88 -6.48
N ALA A 30 4.44 10.04 -5.79
CA ALA A 30 4.50 10.04 -4.33
C ALA A 30 5.96 9.98 -3.86
N GLY A 31 6.29 10.84 -2.90
CA GLY A 31 7.61 10.93 -2.29
C GLY A 31 7.82 9.92 -1.17
N ARG A 32 9.06 9.82 -0.68
CA ARG A 32 9.41 8.94 0.45
C ARG A 32 8.64 9.36 1.70
N GLY A 33 7.96 8.41 2.34
CA GLY A 33 7.18 8.65 3.54
C GLY A 33 5.92 9.48 3.31
N GLU A 34 5.55 9.80 2.08
CA GLU A 34 4.32 10.50 1.76
C GLU A 34 3.12 9.54 1.84
N ARG A 35 2.01 10.06 2.38
CA ARG A 35 0.72 9.37 2.50
C ARG A 35 -0.28 10.01 1.54
N VAL A 36 -0.59 9.30 0.46
CA VAL A 36 -1.49 9.76 -0.60
C VAL A 36 -2.80 8.98 -0.54
N ALA A 37 -3.93 9.65 -0.58
CA ALA A 37 -5.24 9.01 -0.71
C ALA A 37 -5.82 9.19 -2.11
N LEU A 38 -6.27 8.07 -2.69
CA LEU A 38 -7.15 8.06 -3.85
C LEU A 38 -8.59 8.07 -3.34
N MET A 39 -9.30 9.17 -3.50
CA MET A 39 -10.68 9.35 -3.04
C MET A 39 -11.63 9.54 -4.22
N GLY A 40 -12.92 9.33 -4.00
CA GLY A 40 -13.96 9.47 -5.03
C GLY A 40 -15.06 8.43 -4.88
N PRO A 41 -16.13 8.54 -5.67
CA PRO A 41 -17.28 7.64 -5.59
C PRO A 41 -16.91 6.18 -5.89
N SER A 42 -17.82 5.25 -5.55
CA SER A 42 -17.69 3.86 -5.98
C SER A 42 -17.65 3.79 -7.51
N GLY A 43 -16.78 2.96 -8.06
CA GLY A 43 -16.58 2.85 -9.50
C GLY A 43 -15.66 3.90 -10.14
N ALA A 44 -15.14 4.89 -9.40
CA ALA A 44 -14.24 5.90 -9.95
C ALA A 44 -12.87 5.39 -10.45
N GLY A 45 -12.56 4.10 -10.24
CA GLY A 45 -11.30 3.49 -10.68
C GLY A 45 -10.21 3.37 -9.61
N LYS A 46 -10.47 3.72 -8.34
CA LYS A 46 -9.48 3.72 -7.24
C LYS A 46 -8.75 2.37 -7.08
N THR A 47 -9.50 1.29 -6.88
CA THR A 47 -8.97 -0.08 -6.77
C THR A 47 -8.19 -0.51 -8.01
N THR A 48 -8.67 -0.12 -9.19
CA THR A 48 -8.02 -0.43 -10.48
C THR A 48 -6.66 0.27 -10.58
N VAL A 49 -6.57 1.56 -10.18
CA VAL A 49 -5.28 2.29 -10.10
C VAL A 49 -4.33 1.59 -9.14
N LEU A 50 -4.77 1.23 -7.92
CA LEU A 50 -3.91 0.52 -6.95
C LEU A 50 -3.40 -0.81 -7.48
N ARG A 51 -4.28 -1.62 -8.12
CA ARG A 51 -3.90 -2.91 -8.71
C ARG A 51 -2.93 -2.76 -9.86
N ALA A 52 -3.09 -1.73 -10.69
CA ALA A 52 -2.14 -1.44 -11.75
C ALA A 52 -0.75 -1.05 -11.19
N ILE A 53 -0.70 -0.23 -10.13
CA ILE A 53 0.54 0.11 -9.44
C ILE A 53 1.20 -1.16 -8.86
N ALA A 54 0.40 -2.09 -8.33
CA ALA A 54 0.88 -3.38 -7.81
C ALA A 54 1.32 -4.37 -8.91
N GLY A 55 1.10 -4.04 -10.19
CA GLY A 55 1.37 -4.96 -11.32
C GLY A 55 0.37 -6.12 -11.41
N LEU A 56 -0.81 -5.98 -10.78
CA LEU A 56 -1.87 -7.00 -10.78
C LEU A 56 -2.90 -6.81 -11.90
N GLU A 57 -2.86 -5.68 -12.58
CA GLU A 57 -3.69 -5.40 -13.77
C GLU A 57 -2.81 -4.84 -14.88
N SER A 58 -3.07 -5.28 -16.12
CA SER A 58 -2.35 -4.80 -17.28
C SER A 58 -2.90 -3.46 -17.75
N GLN A 59 -2.02 -2.48 -17.93
CA GLN A 59 -2.36 -1.17 -18.44
C GLN A 59 -2.46 -1.20 -19.98
N VAL A 60 -3.38 -0.41 -20.54
CA VAL A 60 -3.50 -0.20 -21.99
C VAL A 60 -2.48 0.83 -22.46
N ALA A 61 -2.24 1.86 -21.65
CA ALA A 61 -1.25 2.90 -21.88
C ALA A 61 -0.73 3.49 -20.58
N GLY A 62 0.36 4.25 -20.68
CA GLY A 62 1.00 4.93 -19.57
C GLY A 62 2.16 4.12 -18.97
N ALA A 63 2.71 4.61 -17.86
CA ALA A 63 3.83 4.00 -17.17
C ALA A 63 3.69 4.11 -15.64
N VAL A 64 4.12 3.06 -14.94
CA VAL A 64 4.27 3.04 -13.48
C VAL A 64 5.74 2.73 -13.17
N SER A 65 6.39 3.60 -12.42
CA SER A 65 7.78 3.44 -12.00
C SER A 65 7.88 3.53 -10.48
N ILE A 66 8.61 2.60 -9.86
CA ILE A 66 8.84 2.54 -8.42
C ILE A 66 10.34 2.48 -8.17
N CYS A 67 10.86 3.45 -7.43
CA CYS A 67 12.29 3.63 -7.18
C CYS A 67 12.62 3.43 -5.70
N ARG A 68 13.84 2.92 -5.41
CA ARG A 68 14.40 2.94 -4.05
C ARG A 68 15.19 4.24 -3.85
N PRO A 69 14.81 5.10 -2.90
CA PRO A 69 15.49 6.39 -2.71
C PRO A 69 16.97 6.25 -2.31
N ASP A 70 17.38 5.15 -1.69
CA ASP A 70 18.73 4.99 -1.12
C ASP A 70 19.75 4.32 -2.07
N THR A 71 19.30 3.68 -3.16
CA THR A 71 20.19 2.97 -4.10
C THR A 71 20.66 3.85 -5.25
N ASP A 72 19.94 4.93 -5.57
CA ASP A 72 20.29 5.82 -6.68
C ASP A 72 21.27 6.94 -6.31
N ALA A 73 21.66 7.05 -5.03
CA ALA A 73 22.59 8.08 -4.54
C ALA A 73 24.09 7.72 -4.76
N ARG A 74 24.41 6.46 -5.07
CA ARG A 74 25.76 6.06 -5.43
C ARG A 74 25.77 5.84 -6.95
N GLY A 75 26.29 6.82 -7.69
CA GLY A 75 26.44 6.86 -9.13
C GLY A 75 26.92 5.55 -9.78
N ALA A 76 26.06 4.56 -9.80
CA ALA A 76 26.18 3.44 -10.70
C ALA A 76 25.57 3.90 -12.02
N GLU A 77 26.42 4.20 -12.99
CA GLU A 77 26.08 4.36 -14.39
C GLU A 77 25.06 3.27 -14.77
N ASP A 78 24.01 3.67 -15.48
CA ASP A 78 23.01 2.75 -16.02
C ASP A 78 23.71 1.73 -16.92
N ASP A 79 24.06 0.58 -16.37
CA ASP A 79 24.45 -0.58 -17.16
C ASP A 79 23.16 -1.17 -17.75
N PRO A 80 22.91 -1.03 -19.07
CA PRO A 80 21.67 -1.46 -19.72
C PRO A 80 21.45 -2.98 -19.69
N GLY A 81 22.39 -3.75 -19.13
CA GLY A 81 22.32 -5.22 -19.03
C GLY A 81 21.93 -5.77 -17.67
N VAL A 82 21.84 -4.94 -16.61
CA VAL A 82 21.51 -5.42 -15.25
C VAL A 82 20.07 -5.11 -14.92
N SER A 83 19.20 -6.13 -15.01
CA SER A 83 17.83 -6.06 -14.48
C SER A 83 17.89 -5.84 -12.96
N ARG A 84 17.63 -4.61 -12.50
CA ARG A 84 17.52 -4.31 -11.08
C ARG A 84 16.27 -5.00 -10.52
N PRO A 85 16.34 -5.72 -9.40
CA PRO A 85 15.14 -6.32 -8.81
C PRO A 85 14.15 -5.22 -8.44
N THR A 86 12.91 -5.36 -8.90
CA THR A 86 11.81 -4.45 -8.55
C THR A 86 11.72 -4.31 -7.03
N PRO A 87 11.67 -3.09 -6.48
CA PRO A 87 11.56 -2.93 -5.03
C PRO A 87 10.28 -3.60 -4.52
N PRO A 88 10.33 -4.21 -3.33
CA PRO A 88 9.15 -4.87 -2.79
C PRO A 88 8.02 -3.86 -2.56
N ILE A 89 6.82 -4.24 -3.01
CA ILE A 89 5.57 -3.52 -2.80
C ILE A 89 4.75 -4.33 -1.81
N GLY A 90 4.24 -3.69 -0.76
CA GLY A 90 3.25 -4.27 0.12
C GLY A 90 1.85 -3.94 -0.37
N MET A 91 0.92 -4.90 -0.29
CA MET A 91 -0.49 -4.64 -0.59
C MET A 91 -1.41 -5.22 0.46
N VAL A 92 -2.34 -4.40 0.95
CA VAL A 92 -3.44 -4.76 1.84
C VAL A 92 -4.74 -4.61 1.06
N PHE A 93 -5.45 -5.71 0.90
CA PHE A 93 -6.73 -5.74 0.19
C PHE A 93 -7.90 -5.50 1.15
N GLN A 94 -9.02 -5.03 0.64
CA GLN A 94 -10.24 -4.74 1.38
C GLN A 94 -10.74 -5.93 2.22
N PHE A 95 -10.63 -7.17 1.71
CA PHE A 95 -11.03 -8.39 2.40
C PHE A 95 -9.85 -9.14 3.03
N HIS A 96 -8.72 -8.47 3.26
CA HIS A 96 -7.48 -8.95 3.87
C HIS A 96 -6.78 -10.09 3.09
N HIS A 97 -7.52 -11.00 2.47
CA HIS A 97 -7.02 -12.15 1.69
C HIS A 97 -5.90 -12.92 2.40
N LEU A 98 -6.13 -13.24 3.68
CA LEU A 98 -5.24 -14.14 4.42
C LEU A 98 -5.41 -15.57 3.92
N PHE A 99 -4.32 -16.35 3.97
CA PHE A 99 -4.37 -17.77 3.63
C PHE A 99 -5.04 -18.54 4.78
N GLU A 100 -6.24 -19.07 4.54
CA GLU A 100 -7.13 -19.67 5.54
C GLU A 100 -6.52 -20.88 6.26
N HIS A 101 -5.65 -21.62 5.57
CA HIS A 101 -4.97 -22.81 6.11
C HIS A 101 -3.72 -22.49 6.94
N LEU A 102 -3.28 -21.23 6.96
CA LEU A 102 -2.11 -20.74 7.69
C LEU A 102 -2.51 -19.96 8.93
N THR A 103 -1.70 -20.03 9.99
CA THR A 103 -1.84 -19.14 11.15
C THR A 103 -1.44 -17.70 10.81
N ALA A 104 -1.74 -16.75 11.69
CA ALA A 104 -1.31 -15.35 11.55
C ALA A 104 0.21 -15.25 11.36
N LEU A 105 0.99 -15.94 12.20
CA LEU A 105 2.44 -15.99 12.09
C LEU A 105 2.91 -16.55 10.74
N GLN A 106 2.31 -17.65 10.29
CA GLN A 106 2.67 -18.28 9.02
C GLN A 106 2.31 -17.39 7.83
N ASN A 107 1.17 -16.67 7.86
CA ASN A 107 0.81 -15.70 6.84
C ASN A 107 1.88 -14.61 6.70
N VAL A 108 2.41 -14.10 7.80
CA VAL A 108 3.45 -13.05 7.79
C VAL A 108 4.81 -13.60 7.34
N CYS A 109 5.15 -14.84 7.71
CA CYS A 109 6.42 -15.48 7.35
C CYS A 109 6.53 -15.88 5.88
N LEU A 110 5.41 -16.02 5.16
CA LEU A 110 5.36 -16.67 3.85
C LEU A 110 6.33 -16.05 2.83
N ALA A 111 6.20 -14.75 2.59
CA ALA A 111 7.05 -14.06 1.63
C ALA A 111 8.53 -13.96 2.07
N PRO A 112 8.87 -13.62 3.32
CA PRO A 112 10.24 -13.66 3.80
C PRO A 112 10.94 -15.00 3.56
N VAL A 113 10.26 -16.11 3.84
CA VAL A 113 10.84 -17.46 3.68
C VAL A 113 10.94 -17.87 2.22
N HIS A 114 9.87 -17.75 1.46
CA HIS A 114 9.77 -18.35 0.11
C HIS A 114 10.18 -17.44 -1.03
N VAL A 115 10.14 -16.13 -0.83
CA VAL A 115 10.53 -15.14 -1.86
C VAL A 115 11.91 -14.55 -1.56
N ALA A 116 12.17 -14.15 -0.30
CA ALA A 116 13.45 -13.55 0.08
C ALA A 116 14.47 -14.59 0.59
N ASN A 117 14.13 -15.89 0.64
CA ASN A 117 14.98 -16.97 1.13
C ASN A 117 15.58 -16.71 2.54
N VAL A 118 14.84 -15.99 3.38
CA VAL A 118 15.24 -15.75 4.77
C VAL A 118 15.10 -17.06 5.57
N ALA A 119 16.11 -17.40 6.37
CA ALA A 119 16.04 -18.57 7.23
C ALA A 119 14.77 -18.50 8.11
N ARG A 120 14.01 -19.62 8.18
CA ARG A 120 12.71 -19.69 8.83
C ARG A 120 12.70 -19.11 10.24
N GLN A 121 13.71 -19.45 11.06
CA GLN A 121 13.83 -18.94 12.42
C GLN A 121 13.93 -17.40 12.48
N LYS A 122 14.67 -16.78 11.54
CA LYS A 122 14.77 -15.30 11.45
C LYS A 122 13.47 -14.68 10.96
N ALA A 123 12.80 -15.30 10.01
CA ALA A 123 11.49 -14.85 9.51
C ALA A 123 10.43 -14.90 10.62
N GLU A 124 10.39 -15.99 11.41
CA GLU A 124 9.46 -16.13 12.54
C GLU A 124 9.74 -15.11 13.65
N ALA A 125 11.00 -14.86 13.99
CA ALA A 125 11.35 -13.83 14.99
C ALA A 125 10.91 -12.43 14.53
N HIS A 126 11.14 -12.08 13.25
CA HIS A 126 10.70 -10.81 12.67
C HIS A 126 9.17 -10.72 12.61
N ALA A 127 8.48 -11.77 12.17
CA ALA A 127 7.02 -11.80 12.10
C ALA A 127 6.37 -11.66 13.48
N LYS A 128 6.93 -12.29 14.53
CA LYS A 128 6.47 -12.11 15.92
C LYS A 128 6.59 -10.66 16.36
N ALA A 129 7.74 -10.02 16.13
CA ALA A 129 7.94 -8.62 16.47
C ALA A 129 6.94 -7.69 15.75
N LEU A 130 6.65 -7.94 14.45
CA LEU A 130 5.65 -7.17 13.70
C LEU A 130 4.24 -7.36 14.26
N LEU A 131 3.85 -8.59 14.56
CA LEU A 131 2.53 -8.88 15.15
C LEU A 131 2.37 -8.24 16.53
N GLU A 132 3.42 -8.24 17.35
CA GLU A 132 3.44 -7.56 18.65
C GLU A 132 3.34 -6.03 18.48
N GLN A 133 4.14 -5.44 17.60
CA GLN A 133 4.11 -4.01 17.28
C GLN A 133 2.74 -3.54 16.83
N LEU A 134 2.01 -4.37 16.07
CA LEU A 134 0.65 -4.09 15.61
C LEU A 134 -0.43 -4.51 16.62
N GLY A 135 -0.07 -4.90 17.85
CA GLY A 135 -1.01 -5.24 18.91
C GLY A 135 -1.81 -6.52 18.67
N VAL A 136 -1.30 -7.44 17.83
CA VAL A 136 -1.96 -8.72 17.49
C VAL A 136 -1.09 -9.94 17.79
N GLY A 137 0.00 -9.76 18.56
CA GLY A 137 0.92 -10.83 18.95
C GLY A 137 0.24 -11.97 19.71
N HIS A 138 -0.75 -11.68 20.56
CA HIS A 138 -1.53 -12.68 21.30
C HIS A 138 -2.34 -13.64 20.40
N ARG A 139 -2.53 -13.30 19.11
CA ARG A 139 -3.25 -14.09 18.10
C ARG A 139 -2.33 -14.76 17.07
N MET A 140 -1.02 -14.77 17.29
CA MET A 140 -0.05 -15.27 16.30
C MET A 140 -0.28 -16.72 15.84
N HIS A 141 -0.90 -17.54 16.66
CA HIS A 141 -1.23 -18.94 16.34
C HIS A 141 -2.65 -19.13 15.83
N ALA A 142 -3.50 -18.10 15.85
CA ALA A 142 -4.86 -18.15 15.35
C ALA A 142 -4.89 -18.22 13.81
N ARG A 143 -5.90 -18.89 13.26
CA ARG A 143 -6.21 -18.91 11.83
C ARG A 143 -7.14 -17.77 11.47
N PRO A 144 -7.26 -17.37 10.18
CA PRO A 144 -8.07 -16.23 9.76
C PRO A 144 -9.52 -16.25 10.26
N HIS A 145 -10.18 -17.39 10.26
CA HIS A 145 -11.56 -17.54 10.73
C HIS A 145 -11.73 -17.40 12.26
N GLU A 146 -10.64 -17.42 13.02
CA GLU A 146 -10.62 -17.21 14.46
C GLU A 146 -10.31 -15.75 14.84
N LEU A 147 -9.98 -14.90 13.86
CA LEU A 147 -9.63 -13.50 14.05
C LEU A 147 -10.86 -12.60 13.90
N SER A 148 -10.98 -11.57 14.73
CA SER A 148 -11.89 -10.47 14.46
C SER A 148 -11.43 -9.70 13.21
N GLY A 149 -12.32 -8.94 12.54
CA GLY A 149 -11.99 -8.17 11.36
C GLY A 149 -10.78 -7.23 11.56
N GLY A 150 -10.69 -6.56 12.71
CA GLY A 150 -9.55 -5.70 13.03
C GLY A 150 -8.25 -6.46 13.31
N GLU A 151 -8.32 -7.68 13.89
CA GLU A 151 -7.14 -8.55 14.06
C GLU A 151 -6.66 -9.06 12.70
N ALA A 152 -7.57 -9.52 11.84
CA ALA A 152 -7.25 -9.97 10.49
C ALA A 152 -6.61 -8.84 9.65
N GLN A 153 -7.10 -7.61 9.78
CA GLN A 153 -6.51 -6.46 9.13
C GLN A 153 -5.08 -6.19 9.61
N ARG A 154 -4.82 -6.20 10.92
CA ARG A 154 -3.47 -6.02 11.46
C ARG A 154 -2.52 -7.12 11.02
N VAL A 155 -2.98 -8.37 10.92
CA VAL A 155 -2.20 -9.47 10.33
C VAL A 155 -1.92 -9.23 8.85
N ALA A 156 -2.89 -8.73 8.07
CA ALA A 156 -2.68 -8.40 6.67
C ALA A 156 -1.67 -7.27 6.48
N ILE A 157 -1.71 -6.25 7.35
CA ILE A 157 -0.70 -5.18 7.37
C ILE A 157 0.68 -5.77 7.72
N ALA A 158 0.79 -6.59 8.79
CA ALA A 158 2.05 -7.25 9.16
C ALA A 158 2.64 -8.03 7.99
N ARG A 159 1.80 -8.81 7.28
CA ARG A 159 2.21 -9.55 6.08
C ARG A 159 2.72 -8.62 4.98
N ALA A 160 2.03 -7.53 4.72
CA ALA A 160 2.40 -6.59 3.66
C ALA A 160 3.73 -5.88 3.95
N ILE A 161 4.04 -5.58 5.23
CA ILE A 161 5.27 -4.89 5.62
C ILE A 161 6.44 -5.83 5.96
N ALA A 162 6.22 -7.16 6.04
CA ALA A 162 7.24 -8.14 6.40
C ALA A 162 8.46 -8.14 5.47
N MET A 163 8.29 -7.74 4.22
CA MET A 163 9.34 -7.58 3.21
C MET A 163 10.00 -6.20 3.20
N LYS A 164 9.67 -5.33 4.17
CA LYS A 164 10.14 -3.93 4.24
C LYS A 164 9.94 -3.18 2.92
N PRO A 165 8.70 -3.06 2.45
CA PRO A 165 8.41 -2.44 1.17
C PRO A 165 8.73 -0.94 1.19
N VAL A 166 9.13 -0.41 0.03
CA VAL A 166 9.29 1.05 -0.16
C VAL A 166 7.94 1.72 -0.38
N LEU A 167 6.96 0.95 -0.87
CA LEU A 167 5.60 1.39 -1.17
C LEU A 167 4.59 0.40 -0.57
N LEU A 168 3.67 0.92 0.23
CA LEU A 168 2.53 0.19 0.77
C LEU A 168 1.24 0.68 0.11
N LEU A 169 0.50 -0.22 -0.51
CA LEU A 169 -0.81 0.04 -1.11
C LEU A 169 -1.89 -0.52 -0.21
N MET A 170 -2.96 0.23 0.05
CA MET A 170 -4.08 -0.21 0.88
C MET A 170 -5.40 0.09 0.18
N ASP A 171 -6.19 -0.94 -0.07
CA ASP A 171 -7.48 -0.81 -0.77
C ASP A 171 -8.63 -0.83 0.24
N GLU A 172 -9.31 0.33 0.41
CA GLU A 172 -10.45 0.56 1.32
C GLU A 172 -10.25 -0.02 2.73
N PRO A 173 -9.13 0.31 3.43
CA PRO A 173 -8.79 -0.34 4.69
C PRO A 173 -9.71 0.04 5.86
N THR A 174 -10.57 1.05 5.68
CA THR A 174 -11.53 1.52 6.71
C THR A 174 -12.93 0.94 6.56
N ALA A 175 -13.23 0.21 5.46
CA ALA A 175 -14.59 -0.18 5.06
C ALA A 175 -15.36 -0.98 6.12
N SER A 176 -14.69 -1.70 7.01
CA SER A 176 -15.31 -2.56 8.03
C SER A 176 -14.93 -2.18 9.46
N LEU A 177 -14.41 -0.95 9.66
CA LEU A 177 -13.91 -0.50 10.96
C LEU A 177 -14.89 0.44 11.67
N ASP A 178 -15.04 0.23 12.97
CA ASP A 178 -15.64 1.21 13.87
C ASP A 178 -14.71 2.44 14.06
N PRO A 179 -15.21 3.57 14.61
CA PRO A 179 -14.41 4.79 14.76
C PRO A 179 -13.10 4.60 15.53
N ALA A 180 -13.10 3.85 16.64
CA ALA A 180 -11.91 3.64 17.45
C ALA A 180 -10.82 2.88 16.69
N ARG A 181 -11.22 1.85 15.92
CA ARG A 181 -10.29 1.08 15.07
C ARG A 181 -9.77 1.87 13.88
N ARG A 182 -10.54 2.86 13.37
CA ARG A 182 -10.05 3.81 12.36
C ARG A 182 -8.92 4.68 12.90
N ASP A 183 -9.04 5.15 14.14
CA ASP A 183 -8.00 5.96 14.79
C ASP A 183 -6.71 5.15 15.01
N ASP A 184 -6.82 3.88 15.42
CA ASP A 184 -5.71 2.94 15.54
C ASP A 184 -5.02 2.70 14.18
N LEU A 185 -5.80 2.53 13.11
CA LEU A 185 -5.28 2.40 11.77
C LEU A 185 -4.58 3.68 11.31
N ALA A 186 -5.16 4.85 11.58
CA ALA A 186 -4.56 6.13 11.24
C ALA A 186 -3.21 6.33 11.96
N ALA A 187 -3.11 5.93 13.23
CA ALA A 187 -1.86 5.93 13.97
C ALA A 187 -0.83 4.97 13.35
N THR A 188 -1.26 3.76 12.97
CA THR A 188 -0.40 2.78 12.29
C THR A 188 0.14 3.33 10.97
N VAL A 189 -0.70 3.96 10.14
CA VAL A 189 -0.31 4.59 8.86
C VAL A 189 0.72 5.69 9.09
N ARG A 190 0.53 6.55 10.11
CA ARG A 190 1.50 7.59 10.46
C ARG A 190 2.86 7.01 10.87
N ASN A 191 2.86 5.97 11.70
CA ASN A 191 4.09 5.34 12.17
C ASN A 191 4.88 4.71 11.01
N LEU A 192 4.21 3.94 10.14
CA LEU A 192 4.85 3.34 8.97
C LEU A 192 5.43 4.38 8.00
N SER A 193 4.74 5.51 7.84
CA SER A 193 5.21 6.62 7.03
C SER A 193 6.44 7.31 7.66
N ALA A 194 6.45 7.50 8.98
CA ALA A 194 7.59 8.07 9.71
C ALA A 194 8.86 7.20 9.58
N ASP A 195 8.71 5.88 9.45
CA ASP A 195 9.78 4.93 9.15
C ASP A 195 10.25 4.99 7.68
N GLY A 196 9.65 5.87 6.86
CA GLY A 196 10.03 6.14 5.48
C GLY A 196 9.29 5.31 4.43
N THR A 197 8.26 4.53 4.79
CA THR A 197 7.41 3.81 3.84
C THR A 197 6.46 4.80 3.16
N THR A 198 6.47 4.86 1.84
CA THR A 198 5.48 5.61 1.06
C THR A 198 4.17 4.85 1.04
N ILE A 199 3.03 5.51 1.24
CA ILE A 199 1.74 4.85 1.38
C ILE A 199 0.72 5.46 0.41
N VAL A 200 0.05 4.60 -0.37
CA VAL A 200 -1.09 5.00 -1.22
C VAL A 200 -2.32 4.21 -0.81
N ILE A 201 -3.39 4.91 -0.45
CA ILE A 201 -4.62 4.34 0.11
C ILE A 201 -5.80 4.70 -0.77
N SER A 202 -6.61 3.74 -1.19
CA SER A 202 -7.96 4.05 -1.66
C SER A 202 -8.91 4.14 -0.47
N THR A 203 -9.71 5.20 -0.40
CA THR A 203 -10.74 5.33 0.64
C THR A 203 -11.81 6.34 0.23
N HIS A 204 -12.97 6.26 0.87
CA HIS A 204 -14.03 7.27 0.84
C HIS A 204 -14.25 7.88 2.25
N ASP A 205 -13.44 7.49 3.22
CA ASP A 205 -13.55 7.92 4.62
C ASP A 205 -12.84 9.26 4.83
N VAL A 206 -13.62 10.35 4.84
CA VAL A 206 -13.11 11.72 5.03
C VAL A 206 -12.48 11.93 6.41
N PRO A 207 -13.08 11.51 7.54
CA PRO A 207 -12.44 11.57 8.85
C PRO A 207 -11.06 10.90 8.89
N PHE A 208 -10.95 9.69 8.35
CA PHE A 208 -9.68 8.97 8.27
C PHE A 208 -8.64 9.72 7.42
N ALA A 209 -9.04 10.23 6.26
CA ALA A 209 -8.15 11.00 5.39
C ALA A 209 -7.63 12.26 6.10
N ASN A 210 -8.48 13.01 6.78
CA ASN A 210 -8.08 14.19 7.56
C ASN A 210 -7.12 13.83 8.72
N ALA A 211 -7.25 12.63 9.30
CA ALA A 211 -6.44 12.21 10.43
C ALA A 211 -5.00 11.81 10.06
N CYS A 212 -4.77 11.29 8.85
CA CYS A 212 -3.47 10.68 8.56
C CYS A 212 -2.96 10.82 7.13
N ILE A 213 -3.63 11.52 6.22
CA ILE A 213 -3.21 11.68 4.82
C ILE A 213 -2.57 13.05 4.61
N ASP A 214 -1.48 13.10 3.81
CA ASP A 214 -0.81 14.35 3.47
C ASP A 214 -1.44 14.98 2.21
N ARG A 215 -1.85 14.15 1.24
CA ARG A 215 -2.39 14.61 -0.03
C ARG A 215 -3.48 13.68 -0.55
N VAL A 216 -4.56 14.29 -1.02
CA VAL A 216 -5.70 13.62 -1.63
C VAL A 216 -5.67 13.82 -3.14
N LEU A 217 -5.93 12.75 -3.87
CA LEU A 217 -6.21 12.72 -5.30
C LEU A 217 -7.69 12.36 -5.46
N LEU A 218 -8.53 13.30 -5.85
CA LEU A 218 -9.95 13.08 -6.07
C LEU A 218 -10.18 12.53 -7.46
N LEU A 219 -10.61 11.26 -7.54
CA LEU A 219 -10.93 10.58 -8.79
C LEU A 219 -12.42 10.69 -9.10
N HIS A 220 -12.72 11.00 -10.36
CA HIS A 220 -14.06 10.93 -10.94
C HIS A 220 -13.95 10.43 -12.37
N ASP A 221 -14.76 9.45 -12.74
CA ASP A 221 -14.78 8.84 -14.10
C ASP A 221 -13.37 8.50 -14.62
N GLY A 222 -12.57 7.86 -13.77
CA GLY A 222 -11.22 7.41 -14.10
C GLY A 222 -10.16 8.51 -14.24
N ARG A 223 -10.45 9.76 -13.85
CA ARG A 223 -9.53 10.89 -13.93
C ARG A 223 -9.32 11.55 -12.58
N ILE A 224 -8.15 12.10 -12.34
CA ILE A 224 -7.92 13.01 -11.20
C ILE A 224 -8.51 14.37 -11.57
N ILE A 225 -9.50 14.83 -10.79
CA ILE A 225 -10.18 16.11 -11.01
C ILE A 225 -9.73 17.21 -10.03
N ARG A 226 -9.22 16.82 -8.86
CA ARG A 226 -8.63 17.71 -7.85
C ARG A 226 -7.49 16.99 -7.13
N GLU A 227 -6.50 17.76 -6.70
CA GLU A 227 -5.35 17.30 -5.94
C GLU A 227 -4.94 18.35 -4.92
N GLY A 228 -4.59 17.95 -3.70
CA GLY A 228 -4.15 18.85 -2.66
C GLY A 228 -4.23 18.25 -1.27
N PRO A 229 -3.93 19.02 -0.21
CA PRO A 229 -4.17 18.61 1.16
C PRO A 229 -5.64 18.24 1.40
N PRO A 230 -5.95 17.33 2.35
CA PRO A 230 -7.33 16.92 2.65
C PRO A 230 -8.28 18.11 2.89
N ALA A 231 -7.86 19.12 3.64
CA ALA A 231 -8.67 20.29 3.94
C ALA A 231 -9.10 21.08 2.70
N ASP A 232 -8.27 21.10 1.65
CA ASP A 232 -8.53 21.87 0.43
C ASP A 232 -9.38 21.09 -0.58
N VAL A 233 -9.30 19.75 -0.55
CA VAL A 233 -9.95 18.90 -1.54
C VAL A 233 -11.29 18.36 -1.06
N LEU A 234 -11.45 18.17 0.26
CA LEU A 234 -12.61 17.51 0.89
C LEU A 234 -13.58 18.49 1.57
N SER A 235 -13.28 19.80 1.45
CA SER A 235 -14.17 20.87 1.94
C SER A 235 -15.40 21.07 1.05
#